data_a52ee3bec778af19fbb7e98f776d43ba
#
_entry.id   a52ee3bec778af19fbb7e98f776d43ba
#
_cell.length_a   1.000
_cell.length_b   1.000
_cell.length_c   1.000
_cell.angle_alpha   90.00
_cell.angle_beta   90.00
_cell.angle_gamma   90.00
#
_symmetry.space_group_name_H-M   'P 1'
#
loop_
_entity.id
_entity.type
_entity.pdbx_description
1 polymer ?
#
loop_
_entity_poly.entity_id
_entity_poly.type
_entity_poly.pdbx_seq_one_letter_code
_entity_poly.pdbx_strand_id
1 'polypeptide(L)'
;FRATTVPVGEDQEPMIEQAREIVRRFNFIYGDTLVEPEILLPDNAACLRLPGTDGKAKMSKSLGNCIYLSDTADEIQKKVKSMYTDPDHLRVQDPGKIEGNTVFTYLDAFCRPEHFERYLPDYPSLEELKAHYQRGGLGDMKVKGFLNNIMQETLEPIRNRRKEFE
;
A
#
# COMPACT_ATOMS: atom_id res chain seq x y z
N PHE A 1 -1.16 -17.76 22.32
CA PHE A 1 -1.60 -18.00 20.95
C PHE A 1 -0.71 -19.05 20.30
N ARG A 2 -1.28 -19.97 19.54
CA ARG A 2 -0.53 -20.97 18.76
C ARG A 2 -0.57 -20.58 17.27
N ALA A 3 -0.03 -19.39 16.97
CA ALA A 3 0.04 -18.92 15.58
C ALA A 3 1.04 -19.78 14.79
N THR A 4 0.60 -20.37 13.70
CA THR A 4 1.41 -21.15 12.77
C THR A 4 1.97 -20.28 11.65
N THR A 5 1.23 -19.27 11.21
CA THR A 5 1.59 -18.38 10.12
C THR A 5 1.39 -16.92 10.53
N VAL A 6 2.40 -16.09 10.32
CA VAL A 6 2.38 -14.67 10.70
C VAL A 6 2.62 -13.83 9.45
N PRO A 7 1.58 -13.14 8.93
CA PRO A 7 1.75 -12.20 7.83
C PRO A 7 2.46 -10.95 8.33
N VAL A 8 3.56 -10.61 7.69
CA VAL A 8 4.42 -9.46 8.08
C VAL A 8 4.99 -8.76 6.85
N GLY A 9 5.39 -7.49 7.04
CA GLY A 9 6.26 -6.81 6.09
C GLY A 9 7.72 -7.24 6.27
N GLU A 10 8.54 -6.97 5.26
CA GLU A 10 9.97 -7.33 5.24
C GLU A 10 10.74 -6.83 6.47
N ASP A 11 10.38 -5.66 7.00
CA ASP A 11 11.02 -5.06 8.16
C ASP A 11 10.77 -5.83 9.48
N GLN A 12 9.81 -6.75 9.51
CA GLN A 12 9.47 -7.58 10.66
C GLN A 12 10.06 -9.00 10.58
N GLU A 13 10.65 -9.39 9.46
CA GLU A 13 11.25 -10.70 9.27
C GLU A 13 12.29 -11.05 10.34
N PRO A 14 13.24 -10.15 10.71
CA PRO A 14 14.20 -10.43 11.78
C PRO A 14 13.55 -10.71 13.14
N MET A 15 12.41 -10.08 13.43
CA MET A 15 11.69 -10.29 14.69
C MET A 15 11.03 -11.66 14.74
N ILE A 16 10.51 -12.15 13.61
CA ILE A 16 9.93 -13.51 13.56
C ILE A 16 11.02 -14.56 13.62
N GLU A 17 12.17 -14.35 12.96
CA GLU A 17 13.31 -15.27 13.10
C GLU A 17 13.79 -15.36 14.55
N GLN A 18 13.88 -14.25 15.26
CA GLN A 18 14.20 -14.27 16.70
C GLN A 18 13.15 -15.05 17.51
N ALA A 19 11.87 -14.90 17.21
CA ALA A 19 10.80 -15.67 17.84
C ALA A 19 10.96 -17.18 17.58
N ARG A 20 11.32 -17.57 16.35
CA ARG A 20 11.58 -18.98 15.97
C ARG A 20 12.75 -19.57 16.78
N GLU A 21 13.84 -18.82 16.93
CA GLU A 21 14.98 -19.24 17.76
C GLU A 21 14.58 -19.46 19.22
N ILE A 22 13.76 -18.56 19.78
CA ILE A 22 13.24 -18.70 21.15
C ILE A 22 12.38 -19.97 21.26
N VAL A 23 11.50 -20.23 20.30
CA VAL A 23 10.65 -21.43 20.27
C VAL A 23 11.51 -22.70 20.22
N ARG A 24 12.49 -22.75 19.31
CA ARG A 24 13.43 -23.90 19.21
C ARG A 24 14.17 -24.16 20.52
N ARG A 25 14.68 -23.08 21.14
CA ARG A 25 15.40 -23.21 22.41
C ARG A 25 14.50 -23.65 23.56
N PHE A 26 13.28 -23.13 23.62
CA PHE A 26 12.28 -23.50 24.61
C PHE A 26 11.89 -24.99 24.46
N ASN A 27 11.58 -25.42 23.26
CA ASN A 27 11.20 -26.80 22.98
C ASN A 27 12.34 -27.78 23.24
N PHE A 28 13.59 -27.38 23.00
CA PHE A 28 14.75 -28.17 23.33
C PHE A 28 14.87 -28.46 24.85
N ILE A 29 14.51 -27.49 25.69
CA ILE A 29 14.62 -27.61 27.16
C ILE A 29 13.40 -28.30 27.75
N TYR A 30 12.19 -27.99 27.28
CA TYR A 30 10.94 -28.37 27.92
C TYR A 30 10.10 -29.36 27.10
N GLY A 31 10.59 -29.82 25.94
CA GLY A 31 9.85 -30.67 25.01
C GLY A 31 8.96 -29.81 24.06
N ASP A 32 8.36 -30.50 23.08
CA ASP A 32 7.53 -29.88 22.04
C ASP A 32 6.27 -29.20 22.60
N THR A 33 6.41 -27.98 23.06
CA THR A 33 5.36 -27.20 23.73
C THR A 33 4.87 -26.03 22.87
N LEU A 34 5.80 -25.29 22.25
CA LEU A 34 5.50 -24.11 21.44
C LEU A 34 5.53 -24.46 19.95
N VAL A 35 4.67 -23.79 19.20
CA VAL A 35 4.62 -23.90 17.71
C VAL A 35 5.57 -22.89 17.13
N GLU A 36 6.46 -23.34 16.23
CA GLU A 36 7.34 -22.45 15.47
C GLU A 36 6.53 -21.71 14.40
N PRO A 37 6.53 -20.35 14.40
CA PRO A 37 5.77 -19.58 13.42
C PRO A 37 6.47 -19.54 12.07
N GLU A 38 5.68 -19.57 10.99
CA GLU A 38 6.12 -19.36 9.62
C GLU A 38 5.84 -17.91 9.20
N ILE A 39 6.76 -17.34 8.44
CA ILE A 39 6.61 -15.99 7.87
C ILE A 39 5.80 -16.07 6.60
N LEU A 40 4.81 -15.18 6.47
CA LEU A 40 4.08 -14.95 5.22
C LEU A 40 4.34 -13.51 4.77
N LEU A 41 5.15 -13.38 3.73
CA LEU A 41 5.38 -12.09 3.07
C LEU A 41 4.34 -11.84 1.97
N PRO A 42 4.05 -10.58 1.64
CA PRO A 42 3.21 -10.25 0.49
C PRO A 42 3.84 -10.73 -0.83
N ASP A 43 3.03 -11.30 -1.72
CA ASP A 43 3.47 -11.72 -3.06
C ASP A 43 3.83 -10.53 -3.96
N ASN A 44 3.22 -9.36 -3.69
CA ASN A 44 3.47 -8.13 -4.45
C ASN A 44 4.59 -7.33 -3.78
N ALA A 45 5.72 -7.16 -4.49
CA ALA A 45 6.88 -6.41 -4.03
C ALA A 45 6.53 -4.95 -3.62
N ALA A 46 5.56 -4.31 -4.27
CA ALA A 46 5.10 -2.97 -3.90
C ALA A 46 4.44 -2.91 -2.52
N CYS A 47 3.90 -4.04 -2.02
CA CYS A 47 3.30 -4.15 -0.69
C CYS A 47 4.32 -4.43 0.43
N LEU A 48 5.56 -4.81 0.10
CA LEU A 48 6.60 -5.09 1.09
C LEU A 48 6.92 -3.84 1.94
N ARG A 49 6.93 -2.67 1.29
CA ARG A 49 7.21 -1.41 1.96
C ARG A 49 6.56 -0.23 1.25
N LEU A 50 5.37 0.18 1.68
CA LEU A 50 4.71 1.38 1.16
C LEU A 50 5.36 2.65 1.74
N PRO A 51 5.68 3.65 0.90
CA PRO A 51 6.11 4.96 1.37
C PRO A 51 4.96 5.72 2.01
N GLY A 52 5.29 6.72 2.83
CA GLY A 52 4.31 7.70 3.27
C GLY A 52 3.75 8.53 2.11
N THR A 53 2.64 9.21 2.32
CA THR A 53 1.99 10.06 1.31
C THR A 53 2.89 11.21 0.82
N ASP A 54 3.91 11.55 1.59
CA ASP A 54 4.96 12.53 1.27
C ASP A 54 6.03 12.02 0.29
N GLY A 55 6.05 10.72 0.00
CA GLY A 55 7.01 10.08 -0.90
C GLY A 55 8.46 10.04 -0.40
N LYS A 56 8.74 10.55 0.78
CA LYS A 56 10.12 10.73 1.29
C LYS A 56 10.49 9.77 2.40
N ALA A 57 9.55 9.40 3.24
CA ALA A 57 9.79 8.64 4.44
C ALA A 57 8.88 7.42 4.54
N LYS A 58 9.28 6.46 5.39
CA LYS A 58 8.39 5.39 5.84
C LYS A 58 7.12 6.00 6.45
N MET A 59 5.98 5.36 6.24
CA MET A 59 4.75 5.72 6.93
C MET A 59 4.96 5.78 8.45
N SER A 60 4.58 6.92 9.05
CA SER A 60 4.68 7.11 10.50
C SER A 60 3.52 7.97 11.00
N LYS A 61 2.93 7.53 12.12
CA LYS A 61 1.88 8.31 12.79
C LYS A 61 2.36 9.70 13.20
N SER A 62 3.60 9.80 13.69
CA SER A 62 4.20 11.07 14.12
C SER A 62 4.44 12.05 12.99
N LEU A 63 4.63 11.56 11.76
CA LEU A 63 4.81 12.40 10.58
C LEU A 63 3.50 12.78 9.90
N GLY A 64 2.37 12.14 10.27
CA GLY A 64 1.08 12.40 9.66
C GLY A 64 0.98 12.02 8.18
N ASN A 65 1.91 11.20 7.67
CA ASN A 65 2.01 10.79 6.27
C ASN A 65 1.38 9.42 5.99
N CYS A 66 0.41 9.00 6.82
CA CYS A 66 -0.28 7.72 6.70
C CYS A 66 -1.71 7.89 6.23
N ILE A 67 -2.21 6.93 5.45
CA ILE A 67 -3.65 6.67 5.29
C ILE A 67 -4.03 5.65 6.35
N TYR A 68 -4.94 6.02 7.25
CA TYR A 68 -5.42 5.12 8.31
C TYR A 68 -6.61 4.30 7.83
N LEU A 69 -6.75 3.09 8.32
CA LEU A 69 -7.94 2.25 8.06
C LEU A 69 -9.24 2.89 8.60
N SER A 70 -9.10 3.81 9.56
CA SER A 70 -10.18 4.56 10.16
C SER A 70 -10.48 5.91 9.50
N ASP A 71 -9.68 6.33 8.52
CA ASP A 71 -9.90 7.60 7.83
C ASP A 71 -11.28 7.61 7.13
N THR A 72 -11.95 8.74 7.24
CA THR A 72 -13.18 8.99 6.49
C THR A 72 -12.90 9.08 4.99
N ALA A 73 -13.95 8.99 4.18
CA ALA A 73 -13.83 9.13 2.72
C ALA A 73 -13.17 10.47 2.33
N ASP A 74 -13.55 11.56 3.02
CA ASP A 74 -13.00 12.90 2.78
C ASP A 74 -11.53 13.02 3.18
N GLU A 75 -11.14 12.39 4.29
CA GLU A 75 -9.74 12.38 4.73
C GLU A 75 -8.86 11.60 3.76
N ILE A 76 -9.31 10.44 3.29
CA ILE A 76 -8.60 9.67 2.26
C ILE A 76 -8.45 10.51 0.99
N GLN A 77 -9.53 11.14 0.53
CA GLN A 77 -9.48 11.98 -0.67
C GLN A 77 -8.48 13.13 -0.53
N LYS A 78 -8.47 13.81 0.62
CA LYS A 78 -7.50 14.89 0.90
C LYS A 78 -6.07 14.37 0.89
N LYS A 79 -5.81 13.24 1.53
CA LYS A 79 -4.49 12.62 1.58
C LYS A 79 -4.02 12.18 0.20
N VAL A 80 -4.86 11.54 -0.59
CA VAL A 80 -4.53 11.15 -1.98
C VAL A 80 -4.26 12.38 -2.86
N LYS A 81 -5.07 13.44 -2.75
CA LYS A 81 -4.84 14.68 -3.50
C LYS A 81 -3.49 15.34 -3.15
N SER A 82 -3.08 15.26 -1.89
CA SER A 82 -1.81 15.81 -1.41
C SER A 82 -0.60 14.89 -1.59
N MET A 83 -0.78 13.67 -2.10
CA MET A 83 0.33 12.75 -2.36
C MET A 83 1.40 13.38 -3.24
N TYR A 84 2.65 13.08 -2.88
CA TYR A 84 3.80 13.48 -3.67
C TYR A 84 3.76 12.80 -5.05
N THR A 85 4.01 13.58 -6.07
CA THR A 85 4.14 13.15 -7.48
C THR A 85 5.48 13.65 -8.03
N ASP A 86 5.59 13.77 -9.35
CA ASP A 86 6.77 14.33 -9.97
C ASP A 86 6.75 15.87 -9.91
N PRO A 87 7.72 16.51 -9.24
CA PRO A 87 7.78 17.97 -9.14
C PRO A 87 8.08 18.67 -10.48
N ASP A 88 8.63 17.95 -11.46
CA ASP A 88 8.91 18.48 -12.80
C ASP A 88 7.70 18.40 -13.74
N HIS A 89 6.66 17.64 -13.37
CA HIS A 89 5.42 17.50 -14.13
C HIS A 89 4.45 18.67 -13.84
N LEU A 90 4.78 19.85 -14.37
CA LEU A 90 4.04 21.09 -14.11
C LEU A 90 2.79 21.26 -14.97
N ARG A 91 2.80 20.72 -16.19
CA ARG A 91 1.70 20.79 -17.15
C ARG A 91 1.29 19.38 -17.58
N VAL A 92 0.02 19.24 -17.97
CA VAL A 92 -0.51 17.96 -18.46
C VAL A 92 0.30 17.39 -19.63
N GLN A 93 0.86 18.25 -20.48
CA GLN A 93 1.64 17.83 -21.64
C GLN A 93 3.07 17.41 -21.30
N ASP A 94 3.57 17.78 -20.14
CA ASP A 94 4.94 17.47 -19.75
C ASP A 94 5.09 15.95 -19.53
N PRO A 95 6.22 15.33 -19.93
CA PRO A 95 6.53 13.97 -19.55
C PRO A 95 6.66 13.86 -18.03
N GLY A 96 6.04 12.83 -17.45
CA GLY A 96 6.12 12.58 -16.00
C GLY A 96 7.02 11.40 -15.66
N LYS A 97 7.58 11.40 -14.45
CA LYS A 97 8.35 10.28 -13.89
C LYS A 97 7.46 9.43 -12.99
N ILE A 98 7.54 8.12 -13.18
CA ILE A 98 6.83 7.16 -12.32
C ILE A 98 7.71 6.72 -11.14
N GLU A 99 9.03 6.73 -11.31
CA GLU A 99 9.98 6.39 -10.25
C GLU A 99 9.92 7.43 -9.13
N GLY A 100 9.75 6.98 -7.89
CA GLY A 100 9.58 7.86 -6.74
C GLY A 100 8.23 8.58 -6.66
N ASN A 101 7.35 8.36 -7.63
CA ASN A 101 5.99 8.89 -7.62
C ASN A 101 5.09 8.03 -6.73
N THR A 102 4.71 8.58 -5.58
CA THR A 102 3.95 7.86 -4.55
C THR A 102 2.61 7.34 -5.07
N VAL A 103 1.95 8.08 -5.96
CA VAL A 103 0.66 7.66 -6.52
C VAL A 103 0.80 6.36 -7.31
N PHE A 104 1.83 6.24 -8.15
CA PHE A 104 2.08 5.01 -8.91
C PHE A 104 2.52 3.85 -8.02
N THR A 105 3.30 4.12 -6.96
CA THR A 105 3.65 3.08 -5.98
C THR A 105 2.40 2.50 -5.30
N TYR A 106 1.43 3.34 -4.95
CA TYR A 106 0.17 2.87 -4.38
C TYR A 106 -0.72 2.17 -5.43
N LEU A 107 -0.70 2.62 -6.68
CA LEU A 107 -1.37 1.90 -7.77
C LEU A 107 -0.76 0.51 -7.99
N ASP A 108 0.56 0.38 -7.95
CA ASP A 108 1.23 -0.93 -8.04
C ASP A 108 0.81 -1.89 -6.92
N ALA A 109 0.54 -1.34 -5.73
CA ALA A 109 0.14 -2.13 -4.57
C ALA A 109 -1.36 -2.53 -4.59
N PHE A 110 -2.25 -1.63 -5.00
CA PHE A 110 -3.69 -1.78 -4.81
C PHE A 110 -4.51 -1.91 -6.09
N CYS A 111 -3.95 -1.52 -7.24
CA CYS A 111 -4.69 -1.56 -8.49
C CYS A 111 -4.87 -3.00 -9.00
N ARG A 112 -6.07 -3.29 -9.49
CA ARG A 112 -6.43 -4.56 -10.13
C ARG A 112 -7.03 -4.29 -11.51
N PRO A 113 -7.03 -5.25 -12.43
CA PRO A 113 -7.61 -5.07 -13.77
C PRO A 113 -9.06 -4.58 -13.74
N GLU A 114 -9.88 -5.07 -12.81
CA GLU A 114 -11.29 -4.71 -12.69
C GLU A 114 -11.51 -3.22 -12.37
N HIS A 115 -10.52 -2.56 -11.76
CA HIS A 115 -10.61 -1.15 -11.45
C HIS A 115 -10.57 -0.27 -12.71
N PHE A 116 -9.88 -0.72 -13.77
CA PHE A 116 -9.86 0.00 -15.04
C PHE A 116 -11.24 -0.02 -15.70
N GLU A 117 -11.88 -1.18 -15.80
CA GLU A 117 -13.22 -1.28 -16.37
C GLU A 117 -14.23 -0.37 -15.65
N ARG A 118 -14.08 -0.26 -14.34
CA ARG A 118 -15.02 0.47 -13.48
C ARG A 118 -14.77 1.98 -13.42
N TYR A 119 -13.52 2.39 -13.33
CA TYR A 119 -13.17 3.78 -13.01
C TYR A 119 -12.36 4.49 -14.09
N LEU A 120 -11.71 3.76 -14.99
CA LEU A 120 -10.84 4.34 -16.01
C LEU A 120 -10.81 3.49 -17.30
N PRO A 121 -11.98 3.28 -17.96
CA PRO A 121 -12.12 2.37 -19.09
C PRO A 121 -11.31 2.76 -20.33
N ASP A 122 -10.79 4.00 -20.39
CA ASP A 122 -9.91 4.45 -21.47
C ASP A 122 -8.55 3.73 -21.48
N TYR A 123 -8.20 3.02 -20.41
CA TYR A 123 -6.91 2.33 -20.28
C TYR A 123 -7.10 0.83 -20.05
N PRO A 124 -6.39 -0.02 -20.81
CA PRO A 124 -6.50 -1.47 -20.65
C PRO A 124 -5.72 -2.00 -19.45
N SER A 125 -4.69 -1.26 -18.97
CA SER A 125 -3.81 -1.73 -17.90
C SER A 125 -3.07 -0.58 -17.20
N LEU A 126 -2.43 -0.90 -16.07
CA LEU A 126 -1.61 0.05 -15.33
C LEU A 126 -0.34 0.43 -16.12
N GLU A 127 0.21 -0.50 -16.91
CA GLU A 127 1.37 -0.25 -17.75
C GLU A 127 1.06 0.81 -18.82
N GLU A 128 -0.12 0.75 -19.46
CA GLU A 128 -0.55 1.75 -20.43
C GLU A 128 -0.81 3.12 -19.78
N LEU A 129 -1.36 3.13 -18.57
CA LEU A 129 -1.52 4.35 -17.78
C LEU A 129 -0.16 5.00 -17.47
N LYS A 130 0.80 4.20 -17.02
CA LYS A 130 2.19 4.61 -16.76
C LYS A 130 2.87 5.13 -18.03
N ALA A 131 2.76 4.40 -19.13
CA ALA A 131 3.34 4.79 -20.41
C ALA A 131 2.77 6.13 -20.92
N HIS A 132 1.47 6.36 -20.73
CA HIS A 132 0.86 7.64 -21.08
C HIS A 132 1.37 8.76 -20.19
N TYR A 133 1.48 8.56 -18.89
CA TYR A 133 2.02 9.55 -17.97
C TYR A 133 3.47 9.95 -18.32
N GLN A 134 4.30 8.96 -18.67
CA GLN A 134 5.68 9.17 -19.08
C GLN A 134 5.83 9.91 -20.42
N ARG A 135 4.89 9.70 -21.35
CA ARG A 135 4.88 10.43 -22.64
C ARG A 135 4.40 11.89 -22.51
N GLY A 136 3.69 12.21 -21.46
CA GLY A 136 2.94 13.46 -21.32
C GLY A 136 1.52 13.33 -21.90
N GLY A 137 0.65 14.23 -21.48
CA GLY A 137 -0.77 14.25 -21.85
C GLY A 137 -1.71 13.70 -20.78
N LEU A 138 -1.17 13.26 -19.64
CA LEU A 138 -1.95 12.75 -18.51
C LEU A 138 -1.60 13.53 -17.23
N GLY A 139 -2.55 14.30 -16.71
CA GLY A 139 -2.34 15.10 -15.50
C GLY A 139 -2.44 14.31 -14.21
N ASP A 140 -1.69 14.73 -13.19
CA ASP A 140 -1.65 14.13 -11.83
C ASP A 140 -3.03 13.96 -11.22
N MET A 141 -3.93 14.93 -11.40
CA MET A 141 -5.25 14.88 -10.78
C MET A 141 -6.12 13.73 -11.31
N LYS A 142 -5.97 13.36 -12.59
CA LYS A 142 -6.68 12.20 -13.16
C LYS A 142 -6.17 10.89 -12.53
N VAL A 143 -4.86 10.75 -12.40
CA VAL A 143 -4.23 9.56 -11.77
C VAL A 143 -4.57 9.50 -10.28
N LYS A 144 -4.51 10.61 -9.55
CA LYS A 144 -4.92 10.70 -8.15
C LYS A 144 -6.41 10.38 -7.95
N GLY A 145 -7.26 10.83 -8.87
CA GLY A 145 -8.69 10.50 -8.86
C GLY A 145 -8.93 9.00 -9.00
N PHE A 146 -8.20 8.35 -9.90
CA PHE A 146 -8.26 6.90 -10.08
C PHE A 146 -7.80 6.15 -8.82
N LEU A 147 -6.65 6.53 -8.25
CA LEU A 147 -6.19 5.96 -6.98
C LEU A 147 -7.18 6.17 -5.84
N ASN A 148 -7.80 7.38 -5.74
CA ASN A 148 -8.80 7.63 -4.71
C ASN A 148 -9.98 6.66 -4.80
N ASN A 149 -10.49 6.38 -5.98
CA ASN A 149 -11.59 5.43 -6.16
C ASN A 149 -11.21 4.03 -5.67
N ILE A 150 -9.99 3.56 -6.00
CA ILE A 150 -9.45 2.27 -5.55
C ILE A 150 -9.32 2.25 -4.02
N MET A 151 -8.78 3.30 -3.43
CA MET A 151 -8.61 3.39 -1.97
C MET A 151 -9.96 3.42 -1.24
N GLN A 152 -10.97 4.12 -1.78
CA GLN A 152 -12.32 4.12 -1.23
C GLN A 152 -12.93 2.70 -1.26
N GLU A 153 -12.86 2.02 -2.41
CA GLU A 153 -13.37 0.66 -2.56
C GLU A 153 -12.68 -0.32 -1.60
N THR A 154 -11.38 -0.17 -1.41
CA THR A 154 -10.59 -1.03 -0.52
C THR A 154 -10.89 -0.80 0.96
N LEU A 155 -11.03 0.46 1.38
CA LEU A 155 -11.13 0.83 2.80
C LEU A 155 -12.56 0.96 3.32
N GLU A 156 -13.54 1.19 2.46
CA GLU A 156 -14.94 1.33 2.89
C GLU A 156 -15.49 0.09 3.60
N PRO A 157 -15.29 -1.15 3.11
CA PRO A 157 -15.75 -2.35 3.81
C PRO A 157 -15.11 -2.48 5.21
N ILE A 158 -13.85 -2.10 5.36
CA ILE A 158 -13.13 -2.14 6.63
C ILE A 158 -13.73 -1.13 7.62
N ARG A 159 -13.99 0.11 7.17
CA ARG A 159 -14.64 1.14 7.99
C ARG A 159 -16.05 0.73 8.42
N ASN A 160 -16.82 0.13 7.51
CA ASN A 160 -18.19 -0.28 7.82
C ASN A 160 -18.21 -1.41 8.85
N ARG A 161 -17.32 -2.40 8.74
CA ARG A 161 -17.19 -3.46 9.76
C ARG A 161 -16.76 -2.90 11.11
N ARG A 162 -15.86 -1.92 11.14
CA ARG A 162 -15.44 -1.29 12.40
C ARG A 162 -16.64 -0.72 13.17
N LYS A 163 -17.56 -0.05 12.47
CA LYS A 163 -18.77 0.55 13.09
C LYS A 163 -19.70 -0.49 13.77
N GLU A 164 -19.64 -1.75 13.36
CA GLU A 164 -20.40 -2.83 13.97
C GLU A 164 -19.88 -3.21 15.36
N PHE A 165 -18.62 -2.84 15.68
CA PHE A 165 -17.94 -3.16 16.94
C PHE A 165 -17.75 -1.93 17.87
N GLU A 166 -18.11 -0.74 17.42
CA GLU A 166 -18.12 0.50 18.21
C GLU A 166 -19.50 0.76 18.81
#